data_500d36d83747fabb28ef4ed5246bc54f
#
_entry.id   500d36d83747fabb28ef4ed5246bc54f
#
_cell.length_a   1.000
_cell.length_b   1.000
_cell.length_c   1.000
_cell.angle_alpha   90.00
_cell.angle_beta   90.00
_cell.angle_gamma   90.00
#
_symmetry.space_group_name_H-M   'P 1'
#
loop_
_entity.id
_entity.type
_entity.pdbx_description
1 polymer ?
#
loop_
_entity_poly.entity_id
_entity_poly.type
_entity_poly.pdbx_seq_one_letter_code
_entity_poly.pdbx_strand_id
1 'polypeptide(L)'
;MNIRLQLTRLLLGGFLSTCSTMINSAPADNTAATPGFLVDGFDQLFEQPVKAPTIGSLQSSGDAGKRFVEELSTITPQDIQAAANNRSATATQLAGNFPEPNRANMEKIFNIALFVQKRIEQAARVPEGDIPTATASFLYGIWSAYNEGAEIPEQNLLHLHNQVAQLIASNQALSQGLQNANQADLQKLYEYLAMTGNWMVMFQDTFKKGPDQKMVTNIKNMARELLQASFKIDVEKLHISQEGQLSML
;
A
#
# COMPACT_ATOMS: atom_id res chain seq x y z
N MET A 1 21.75 -0.45 5.43
CA MET A 1 20.97 0.17 6.51
C MET A 1 19.53 0.24 6.02
N ASN A 2 18.60 -0.42 6.68
CA ASN A 2 17.26 -0.71 6.13
C ASN A 2 16.41 0.58 6.16
N ILE A 3 15.92 1.05 5.00
CA ILE A 3 15.12 2.28 4.82
C ILE A 3 13.86 2.25 5.65
N ARG A 4 13.22 1.08 5.69
CA ARG A 4 12.05 0.83 6.53
C ARG A 4 12.37 1.17 7.99
N LEU A 5 13.57 0.83 8.45
CA LEU A 5 14.04 1.17 9.80
C LEU A 5 14.19 2.70 9.99
N GLN A 6 14.55 3.44 8.94
CA GLN A 6 14.65 4.90 9.02
C GLN A 6 13.28 5.58 8.96
N LEU A 7 12.41 5.19 8.01
CA LEU A 7 11.03 5.67 7.93
C LEU A 7 10.30 5.40 9.25
N THR A 8 10.50 4.22 9.79
CA THR A 8 9.89 3.79 11.03
C THR A 8 10.47 4.49 12.26
N ARG A 9 11.79 4.68 12.35
CA ARG A 9 12.41 5.44 13.46
C ARG A 9 11.96 6.89 13.50
N LEU A 10 11.72 7.50 12.34
CA LEU A 10 11.28 8.88 12.21
C LEU A 10 9.79 9.06 12.53
N LEU A 11 8.97 8.09 12.15
CA LEU A 11 7.55 8.04 12.51
C LEU A 11 7.36 7.65 13.99
N LEU A 12 8.30 6.88 14.56
CA LEU A 12 8.25 6.35 15.92
C LEU A 12 8.47 7.41 17.01
N GLY A 13 9.20 8.47 16.75
CA GLY A 13 9.55 9.47 17.77
C GLY A 13 8.34 10.25 18.35
N GLY A 14 7.18 10.23 17.66
CA GLY A 14 5.99 10.94 18.12
C GLY A 14 4.65 10.32 17.71
N PHE A 15 4.61 9.41 16.73
CA PHE A 15 3.36 8.99 16.11
C PHE A 15 2.85 7.60 16.52
N LEU A 16 3.71 6.68 16.94
CA LEU A 16 3.28 5.31 17.27
C LEU A 16 2.51 5.17 18.59
N SER A 17 2.75 6.06 19.53
CA SER A 17 1.91 6.11 20.75
C SER A 17 0.45 6.41 20.40
N THR A 18 0.25 7.20 19.35
CA THR A 18 -1.08 7.53 18.82
C THR A 18 -1.70 6.41 17.99
N CYS A 19 -0.94 5.64 17.21
CA CYS A 19 -1.48 4.52 16.43
C CYS A 19 -2.09 3.44 17.32
N SER A 20 -1.45 3.10 18.46
CA SER A 20 -1.98 2.11 19.40
C SER A 20 -3.33 2.52 20.00
N THR A 21 -3.51 3.79 20.31
CA THR A 21 -4.80 4.31 20.81
C THR A 21 -5.84 4.41 19.69
N MET A 22 -5.42 4.67 18.44
CA MET A 22 -6.29 4.79 17.29
C MET A 22 -6.94 3.47 16.90
N ILE A 23 -6.18 2.38 16.87
CA ILE A 23 -6.68 1.04 16.49
C ILE A 23 -7.68 0.54 17.53
N ASN A 24 -7.48 0.87 18.81
CA ASN A 24 -8.39 0.47 19.88
C ASN A 24 -9.68 1.30 19.94
N SER A 25 -9.73 2.45 19.27
CA SER A 25 -10.90 3.36 19.21
C SER A 25 -11.58 3.40 17.84
N ALA A 26 -11.10 2.63 16.86
CA ALA A 26 -11.81 2.47 15.59
C ALA A 26 -13.21 1.89 15.88
N PRO A 27 -14.30 2.55 15.45
CA PRO A 27 -15.63 1.99 15.64
C PRO A 27 -15.74 0.66 14.89
N ALA A 28 -16.39 -0.31 15.52
CA ALA A 28 -16.62 -1.64 14.95
C ALA A 28 -17.55 -1.62 13.70
N ASP A 29 -18.09 -0.47 13.35
CA ASP A 29 -19.00 -0.25 12.24
C ASP A 29 -18.41 0.59 11.09
N ASN A 30 -17.08 0.74 11.02
CA ASN A 30 -16.48 1.29 9.81
C ASN A 30 -16.57 0.25 8.69
N THR A 31 -17.75 0.14 8.08
CA THR A 31 -17.79 -0.16 6.65
C THR A 31 -16.95 0.92 5.99
N ALA A 32 -15.70 0.61 5.71
CA ALA A 32 -14.88 1.42 4.83
C ALA A 32 -15.72 1.63 3.58
N ALA A 33 -16.32 2.83 3.48
CA ALA A 33 -17.18 3.14 2.36
C ALA A 33 -16.33 2.86 1.12
N THR A 34 -16.76 1.89 0.32
CA THR A 34 -16.11 1.61 -0.96
C THR A 34 -15.96 2.95 -1.64
N PRO A 35 -14.77 3.43 -1.93
CA PRO A 35 -14.61 4.72 -2.57
C PRO A 35 -15.44 4.69 -3.85
N GLY A 36 -16.43 5.58 -4.00
CA GLY A 36 -17.33 5.62 -5.16
C GLY A 36 -16.64 5.98 -6.48
N PHE A 37 -15.30 5.93 -6.48
CA PHE A 37 -14.43 6.16 -7.64
C PHE A 37 -13.62 4.91 -8.03
N LEU A 38 -13.92 3.73 -7.48
CA LEU A 38 -13.31 2.50 -8.01
C LEU A 38 -13.72 2.34 -9.46
N VAL A 39 -12.73 2.26 -10.32
CA VAL A 39 -12.91 2.06 -11.75
C VAL A 39 -13.52 0.68 -11.99
N ASP A 40 -14.54 0.62 -12.86
CA ASP A 40 -15.14 -0.66 -13.24
C ASP A 40 -14.08 -1.67 -13.70
N GLY A 41 -14.19 -2.88 -13.21
CA GLY A 41 -13.26 -3.96 -13.54
C GLY A 41 -12.11 -4.17 -12.54
N PHE A 42 -11.95 -3.30 -11.52
CA PHE A 42 -10.95 -3.54 -10.47
C PHE A 42 -11.22 -4.81 -9.68
N ASP A 43 -12.50 -5.12 -9.44
CA ASP A 43 -12.95 -6.37 -8.85
C ASP A 43 -12.65 -7.60 -9.71
N GLN A 44 -12.48 -7.41 -11.03
CA GLN A 44 -12.16 -8.47 -11.99
C GLN A 44 -10.65 -8.72 -12.14
N LEU A 45 -9.79 -7.93 -11.49
CA LEU A 45 -8.32 -8.05 -11.63
C LEU A 45 -7.81 -9.48 -11.36
N PHE A 46 -8.51 -10.21 -10.51
CA PHE A 46 -8.13 -11.56 -10.07
C PHE A 46 -9.11 -12.67 -10.51
N GLU A 47 -10.10 -12.38 -11.37
CA GLU A 47 -10.99 -13.40 -11.90
C GLU A 47 -10.28 -14.41 -12.82
N GLN A 48 -9.15 -13.99 -13.41
CA GLN A 48 -8.31 -14.87 -14.19
C GLN A 48 -7.15 -15.43 -13.36
N PRO A 49 -6.78 -16.71 -13.52
CA PRO A 49 -5.66 -17.27 -12.79
C PRO A 49 -4.37 -16.48 -13.11
N VAL A 50 -3.76 -15.97 -12.06
CA VAL A 50 -2.46 -15.29 -12.15
C VAL A 50 -1.41 -16.29 -12.62
N LYS A 51 -1.04 -16.24 -13.92
CA LYS A 51 0.04 -17.08 -14.44
C LYS A 51 1.36 -16.60 -13.83
N ALA A 52 2.07 -17.50 -13.17
CA ALA A 52 3.43 -17.21 -12.72
C ALA A 52 4.29 -16.77 -13.92
N PRO A 53 5.04 -15.66 -13.80
CA PRO A 53 5.93 -15.24 -14.88
C PRO A 53 6.95 -16.34 -15.16
N THR A 54 7.26 -16.54 -16.44
CA THR A 54 8.26 -17.52 -16.86
C THR A 54 9.64 -17.11 -16.30
N ILE A 55 10.33 -18.01 -15.63
CA ILE A 55 11.58 -17.82 -14.87
C ILE A 55 12.70 -17.08 -15.67
N GLY A 56 12.63 -17.06 -17.00
CA GLY A 56 13.61 -16.39 -17.86
C GLY A 56 13.70 -14.87 -17.75
N SER A 57 12.67 -14.19 -17.23
CA SER A 57 12.66 -12.71 -17.06
C SER A 57 13.23 -12.23 -15.71
N LEU A 58 13.53 -13.16 -14.79
CA LEU A 58 13.94 -12.84 -13.41
C LEU A 58 15.48 -12.58 -13.29
N GLN A 59 16.27 -12.96 -14.27
CA GLN A 59 17.75 -12.88 -14.17
C GLN A 59 18.32 -11.46 -14.34
N SER A 60 17.58 -10.49 -14.90
CA SER A 60 18.05 -9.11 -15.04
C SER A 60 17.75 -8.21 -13.82
N SER A 61 17.11 -8.74 -12.78
CA SER A 61 16.57 -7.96 -11.67
C SER A 61 17.57 -7.62 -10.56
N GLY A 62 18.73 -8.29 -10.49
CA GLY A 62 19.70 -8.09 -9.41
C GLY A 62 20.19 -6.64 -9.28
N ASP A 63 20.59 -6.02 -10.40
CA ASP A 63 21.10 -4.64 -10.41
C ASP A 63 19.95 -3.61 -10.36
N ALA A 64 18.80 -3.91 -10.94
CA ALA A 64 17.61 -3.05 -10.83
C ALA A 64 17.07 -3.03 -9.40
N GLY A 65 16.98 -4.19 -8.74
CA GLY A 65 16.58 -4.28 -7.35
C GLY A 65 17.52 -3.57 -6.38
N LYS A 66 18.85 -3.68 -6.59
CA LYS A 66 19.84 -2.94 -5.78
C LYS A 66 19.66 -1.43 -5.93
N ARG A 67 19.56 -0.93 -7.16
CA ARG A 67 19.34 0.51 -7.43
C ARG A 67 18.03 1.00 -6.82
N PHE A 68 16.96 0.19 -6.90
CA PHE A 68 15.69 0.49 -6.26
C PHE A 68 15.85 0.72 -4.75
N VAL A 69 16.58 -0.16 -4.07
CA VAL A 69 16.86 -0.04 -2.63
C VAL A 69 17.75 1.19 -2.35
N GLU A 70 18.78 1.43 -3.15
CA GLU A 70 19.67 2.59 -3.01
C GLU A 70 18.89 3.90 -3.11
N GLU A 71 18.02 4.04 -4.11
CA GLU A 71 17.19 5.22 -4.34
C GLU A 71 16.25 5.50 -3.15
N LEU A 72 15.57 4.47 -2.66
CA LEU A 72 14.74 4.61 -1.48
C LEU A 72 15.56 5.01 -0.23
N SER A 73 16.84 4.62 -0.14
CA SER A 73 17.71 4.95 1.00
C SER A 73 18.08 6.44 1.09
N THR A 74 17.79 7.22 0.07
CA THR A 74 18.05 8.66 0.06
C THR A 74 16.99 9.49 0.80
N ILE A 75 15.86 8.90 1.21
CA ILE A 75 14.80 9.61 1.93
C ILE A 75 15.32 10.09 3.29
N THR A 76 15.20 11.39 3.52
CA THR A 76 15.67 12.05 4.75
C THR A 76 14.54 12.34 5.74
N PRO A 77 14.84 12.59 7.04
CA PRO A 77 13.88 13.09 8.02
C PRO A 77 13.17 14.37 7.58
N GLN A 78 13.89 15.25 6.92
CA GLN A 78 13.37 16.52 6.44
C GLN A 78 12.33 16.31 5.34
N ASP A 79 12.55 15.34 4.44
CA ASP A 79 11.58 14.99 3.40
C ASP A 79 10.28 14.48 4.01
N ILE A 80 10.36 13.62 5.03
CA ILE A 80 9.19 13.12 5.77
C ILE A 80 8.44 14.25 6.46
N GLN A 81 9.15 15.17 7.11
CA GLN A 81 8.52 16.31 7.78
C GLN A 81 7.86 17.26 6.77
N ALA A 82 8.48 17.48 5.63
CA ALA A 82 7.91 18.29 4.55
C ALA A 82 6.64 17.60 4.00
N ALA A 83 6.69 16.28 3.76
CA ALA A 83 5.55 15.51 3.29
C ALA A 83 4.36 15.54 4.25
N ALA A 84 4.61 15.44 5.56
CA ALA A 84 3.58 15.52 6.59
C ALA A 84 2.78 16.83 6.58
N ASN A 85 3.40 17.91 6.10
CA ASN A 85 2.80 19.23 6.02
C ASN A 85 2.09 19.52 4.68
N ASN A 86 2.20 18.61 3.71
CA ASN A 86 1.42 18.69 2.48
C ASN A 86 -0.08 18.50 2.77
N ARG A 87 -0.92 18.99 1.85
CA ARG A 87 -2.37 18.80 1.95
C ARG A 87 -2.90 18.15 0.68
N SER A 88 -3.26 16.87 0.79
CA SER A 88 -4.05 16.19 -0.22
C SER A 88 -5.51 16.15 0.21
N ALA A 89 -6.43 16.43 -0.71
CA ALA A 89 -7.86 16.31 -0.45
C ALA A 89 -8.25 14.85 -0.11
N THR A 90 -7.61 13.87 -0.76
CA THR A 90 -7.80 12.44 -0.46
C THR A 90 -7.31 12.10 0.94
N ALA A 91 -6.16 12.63 1.38
CA ALA A 91 -5.67 12.44 2.75
C ALA A 91 -6.64 12.97 3.80
N THR A 92 -7.20 14.17 3.58
CA THR A 92 -8.22 14.75 4.46
C THR A 92 -9.50 13.89 4.48
N GLN A 93 -9.94 13.40 3.32
CA GLN A 93 -11.11 12.52 3.21
C GLN A 93 -10.90 11.20 3.95
N LEU A 94 -9.77 10.53 3.73
CA LEU A 94 -9.42 9.29 4.42
C LEU A 94 -9.30 9.49 5.94
N ALA A 95 -8.68 10.58 6.37
CA ALA A 95 -8.57 10.93 7.79
C ALA A 95 -9.94 11.19 8.44
N GLY A 96 -10.93 11.62 7.67
CA GLY A 96 -12.33 11.80 8.12
C GLY A 96 -12.97 10.53 8.66
N ASN A 97 -12.51 9.35 8.25
CA ASN A 97 -12.99 8.06 8.75
C ASN A 97 -12.51 7.74 10.18
N PHE A 98 -11.62 8.56 10.75
CA PHE A 98 -11.07 8.36 12.08
C PHE A 98 -11.74 9.29 13.11
N PRO A 99 -11.73 8.92 14.40
CA PRO A 99 -12.22 9.79 15.48
C PRO A 99 -11.54 11.17 15.46
N GLU A 100 -12.31 12.22 15.77
CA GLU A 100 -11.85 13.62 15.69
C GLU A 100 -10.46 13.90 16.29
N PRO A 101 -10.11 13.40 17.48
CA PRO A 101 -8.78 13.66 18.06
C PRO A 101 -7.62 13.13 17.20
N ASN A 102 -7.88 12.17 16.30
CA ASN A 102 -6.88 11.47 15.52
C ASN A 102 -6.76 11.99 14.07
N ARG A 103 -7.76 12.72 13.57
CA ARG A 103 -7.87 13.11 12.15
C ARG A 103 -6.64 13.87 11.65
N ALA A 104 -6.21 14.88 12.40
CA ALA A 104 -5.04 15.68 12.00
C ALA A 104 -3.75 14.85 11.91
N ASN A 105 -3.59 13.85 12.76
CA ASN A 105 -2.45 12.94 12.71
C ASN A 105 -2.57 11.94 11.55
N MET A 106 -3.78 11.42 11.30
CA MET A 106 -4.01 10.51 10.18
C MET A 106 -3.80 11.21 8.84
N GLU A 107 -4.22 12.46 8.69
CA GLU A 107 -3.96 13.26 7.49
C GLU A 107 -2.45 13.36 7.21
N LYS A 108 -1.63 13.65 8.24
CA LYS A 108 -0.17 13.67 8.11
C LYS A 108 0.39 12.31 7.70
N ILE A 109 -0.09 11.23 8.30
CA ILE A 109 0.33 9.86 7.97
C ILE A 109 0.02 9.54 6.52
N PHE A 110 -1.18 9.86 6.02
CA PHE A 110 -1.55 9.64 4.63
C PHE A 110 -0.72 10.49 3.65
N ASN A 111 -0.41 11.74 3.99
CA ASN A 111 0.49 12.58 3.19
C ASN A 111 1.91 11.99 3.11
N ILE A 112 2.43 11.44 4.22
CA ILE A 112 3.71 10.73 4.23
C ILE A 112 3.62 9.45 3.37
N ALA A 113 2.54 8.69 3.49
CA ALA A 113 2.33 7.47 2.70
C ALA A 113 2.31 7.77 1.18
N LEU A 114 1.67 8.86 0.77
CA LEU A 114 1.69 9.32 -0.62
C LEU A 114 3.09 9.75 -1.07
N PHE A 115 3.83 10.45 -0.23
CA PHE A 115 5.24 10.80 -0.53
C PHE A 115 6.10 9.54 -0.71
N VAL A 116 5.96 8.54 0.14
CA VAL A 116 6.67 7.25 0.01
C VAL A 116 6.34 6.59 -1.32
N GLN A 117 5.07 6.61 -1.75
CA GLN A 117 4.65 6.10 -3.05
C GLN A 117 5.38 6.78 -4.21
N LYS A 118 5.46 8.10 -4.21
CA LYS A 118 6.20 8.86 -5.24
C LYS A 118 7.69 8.49 -5.28
N ARG A 119 8.29 8.22 -4.12
CA ARG A 119 9.68 7.74 -4.05
C ARG A 119 9.83 6.31 -4.60
N ILE A 120 8.85 5.44 -4.35
CA ILE A 120 8.79 4.09 -4.94
C ILE A 120 8.72 4.19 -6.47
N GLU A 121 7.87 5.04 -7.01
CA GLU A 121 7.74 5.25 -8.46
C GLU A 121 9.05 5.78 -9.09
N GLN A 122 9.68 6.76 -8.47
CA GLN A 122 10.99 7.25 -8.91
C GLN A 122 12.06 6.14 -8.92
N ALA A 123 12.12 5.34 -7.85
CA ALA A 123 13.04 4.22 -7.75
C ALA A 123 12.75 3.10 -8.76
N ALA A 124 11.46 2.85 -9.05
CA ALA A 124 11.01 1.91 -10.07
C ALA A 124 11.15 2.46 -11.51
N ARG A 125 11.43 3.77 -11.67
CA ARG A 125 11.50 4.48 -12.97
C ARG A 125 10.20 4.43 -13.76
N VAL A 126 9.08 4.54 -13.07
CA VAL A 126 7.76 4.67 -13.67
C VAL A 126 7.26 6.11 -13.53
N PRO A 127 6.26 6.53 -14.33
CA PRO A 127 5.66 7.85 -14.19
C PRO A 127 5.07 8.09 -12.80
N GLU A 128 5.04 9.36 -12.37
CA GLU A 128 4.30 9.74 -11.16
C GLU A 128 2.80 9.50 -11.39
N GLY A 129 2.13 8.90 -10.41
CA GLY A 129 0.72 8.55 -10.50
C GLY A 129 0.46 7.18 -11.15
N ASP A 130 1.47 6.31 -11.18
CA ASP A 130 1.37 4.97 -11.76
C ASP A 130 0.44 4.07 -10.97
N ILE A 131 -0.76 3.82 -11.51
CA ILE A 131 -1.78 2.98 -10.86
C ILE A 131 -1.30 1.54 -10.60
N PRO A 132 -0.59 0.86 -11.54
CA PRO A 132 -0.01 -0.44 -11.24
C PRO A 132 0.91 -0.45 -10.01
N THR A 133 1.77 0.55 -9.85
CA THR A 133 2.67 0.67 -8.69
C THR A 133 1.90 0.91 -7.40
N ALA A 134 0.90 1.80 -7.44
CA ALA A 134 0.02 2.05 -6.30
C ALA A 134 -0.78 0.80 -5.91
N THR A 135 -1.27 0.03 -6.90
CA THR A 135 -1.96 -1.25 -6.67
C THR A 135 -1.04 -2.28 -6.02
N ALA A 136 0.20 -2.41 -6.51
CA ALA A 136 1.19 -3.31 -5.92
C ALA A 136 1.51 -2.94 -4.46
N SER A 137 1.66 -1.64 -4.16
CA SER A 137 1.87 -1.13 -2.80
C SER A 137 0.67 -1.42 -1.90
N PHE A 138 -0.56 -1.27 -2.43
CA PHE A 138 -1.79 -1.60 -1.70
C PHE A 138 -1.85 -3.08 -1.35
N LEU A 139 -1.69 -3.97 -2.33
CA LEU A 139 -1.73 -5.42 -2.13
C LEU A 139 -0.66 -5.90 -1.15
N TYR A 140 0.56 -5.37 -1.28
CA TYR A 140 1.64 -5.68 -0.36
C TYR A 140 1.35 -5.23 1.07
N GLY A 141 0.88 -4.00 1.24
CA GLY A 141 0.55 -3.46 2.56
C GLY A 141 -0.54 -4.27 3.26
N ILE A 142 -1.62 -4.60 2.53
CA ILE A 142 -2.71 -5.43 3.03
C ILE A 142 -2.22 -6.84 3.40
N TRP A 143 -1.49 -7.50 2.50
CA TRP A 143 -0.93 -8.83 2.76
C TRP A 143 0.00 -8.85 3.96
N SER A 144 0.90 -7.87 4.04
CA SER A 144 1.84 -7.75 5.16
C SER A 144 1.12 -7.56 6.50
N ALA A 145 0.15 -6.65 6.54
CA ALA A 145 -0.62 -6.38 7.76
C ALA A 145 -1.47 -7.59 8.19
N TYR A 146 -2.09 -8.29 7.25
CA TYR A 146 -2.85 -9.51 7.54
C TYR A 146 -1.97 -10.65 8.04
N ASN A 147 -0.75 -10.78 7.52
CA ASN A 147 0.24 -11.77 7.91
C ASN A 147 1.21 -11.25 9.01
N GLU A 148 0.69 -10.41 9.91
CA GLU A 148 1.38 -9.98 11.14
C GLU A 148 2.74 -9.33 10.89
N GLY A 149 2.82 -8.51 9.86
CA GLY A 149 4.01 -7.78 9.49
C GLY A 149 5.00 -8.58 8.64
N ALA A 150 4.53 -9.65 7.98
CA ALA A 150 5.37 -10.40 7.04
C ALA A 150 6.00 -9.48 5.99
N GLU A 151 7.26 -9.73 5.67
CA GLU A 151 8.05 -8.92 4.76
C GLU A 151 8.57 -9.76 3.59
N ILE A 152 8.74 -9.11 2.44
CA ILE A 152 9.54 -9.63 1.34
C ILE A 152 10.80 -8.77 1.19
N PRO A 153 11.91 -9.30 0.65
CA PRO A 153 13.09 -8.49 0.37
C PRO A 153 12.75 -7.28 -0.50
N GLU A 154 13.26 -6.11 -0.15
CA GLU A 154 12.92 -4.83 -0.82
C GLU A 154 13.15 -4.89 -2.35
N GLN A 155 14.24 -5.53 -2.78
CA GLN A 155 14.53 -5.71 -4.21
C GLN A 155 13.45 -6.52 -4.95
N ASN A 156 12.67 -7.34 -4.24
CA ASN A 156 11.63 -8.18 -4.82
C ASN A 156 10.26 -7.47 -4.92
N LEU A 157 10.13 -6.28 -4.32
CA LEU A 157 8.96 -5.41 -4.54
C LEU A 157 8.81 -5.00 -6.01
N LEU A 158 9.92 -4.86 -6.73
CA LEU A 158 9.89 -4.56 -8.16
C LEU A 158 9.31 -5.73 -8.98
N HIS A 159 9.47 -6.99 -8.54
CA HIS A 159 8.82 -8.14 -9.19
C HIS A 159 7.31 -8.10 -9.01
N LEU A 160 6.85 -7.83 -7.78
CA LEU A 160 5.43 -7.65 -7.49
C LEU A 160 4.82 -6.55 -8.35
N HIS A 161 5.48 -5.38 -8.41
CA HIS A 161 5.06 -4.27 -9.25
C HIS A 161 4.91 -4.68 -10.73
N ASN A 162 5.94 -5.32 -11.31
CA ASN A 162 5.91 -5.74 -12.70
C ASN A 162 4.80 -6.76 -12.98
N GLN A 163 4.55 -7.68 -12.05
CA GLN A 163 3.46 -8.66 -12.17
C GLN A 163 2.09 -7.97 -12.14
N VAL A 164 1.87 -7.04 -11.23
CA VAL A 164 0.61 -6.27 -11.16
C VAL A 164 0.40 -5.44 -12.44
N ALA A 165 1.45 -4.80 -12.95
CA ALA A 165 1.37 -4.06 -14.21
C ALA A 165 0.96 -4.96 -15.38
N GLN A 166 1.51 -6.17 -15.47
CA GLN A 166 1.13 -7.16 -16.48
C GLN A 166 -0.32 -7.64 -16.31
N LEU A 167 -0.77 -7.87 -15.07
CA LEU A 167 -2.15 -8.27 -14.79
C LEU A 167 -3.14 -7.20 -15.25
N ILE A 168 -2.89 -5.94 -14.91
CA ILE A 168 -3.72 -4.81 -15.32
C ILE A 168 -3.73 -4.68 -16.85
N ALA A 169 -2.56 -4.75 -17.49
CA ALA A 169 -2.46 -4.63 -18.94
C ALA A 169 -3.14 -5.78 -19.70
N SER A 170 -3.13 -6.99 -19.15
CA SER A 170 -3.76 -8.18 -19.75
C SER A 170 -5.26 -8.28 -19.48
N ASN A 171 -5.79 -7.59 -18.47
CA ASN A 171 -7.21 -7.54 -18.19
C ASN A 171 -7.88 -6.45 -19.04
N GLN A 172 -8.59 -6.87 -20.10
CA GLN A 172 -9.20 -5.95 -21.04
C GLN A 172 -10.23 -5.02 -20.39
N ALA A 173 -11.07 -5.54 -19.51
CA ALA A 173 -12.11 -4.74 -18.85
C ALA A 173 -11.50 -3.65 -17.97
N LEU A 174 -10.50 -4.00 -17.16
CA LEU A 174 -9.79 -3.06 -16.31
C LEU A 174 -8.99 -2.03 -17.12
N SER A 175 -8.27 -2.48 -18.14
CA SER A 175 -7.51 -1.58 -19.02
C SER A 175 -8.41 -0.56 -19.72
N GLN A 176 -9.57 -1.00 -20.23
CA GLN A 176 -10.58 -0.09 -20.80
C GLN A 176 -11.22 0.83 -19.75
N GLY A 177 -11.52 0.30 -18.55
CA GLY A 177 -12.05 1.09 -17.45
C GLY A 177 -11.10 2.24 -17.06
N LEU A 178 -9.80 1.95 -16.95
CA LEU A 178 -8.77 2.96 -16.66
C LEU A 178 -8.63 4.00 -17.79
N GLN A 179 -8.70 3.57 -19.05
CA GLN A 179 -8.61 4.48 -20.20
C GLN A 179 -9.83 5.41 -20.32
N ASN A 180 -11.01 4.95 -19.93
CA ASN A 180 -12.26 5.71 -20.01
C ASN A 180 -12.54 6.57 -18.76
N ALA A 181 -11.84 6.32 -17.66
CA ALA A 181 -12.03 7.08 -16.43
C ALA A 181 -11.52 8.53 -16.60
N ASN A 182 -12.18 9.46 -15.93
CA ASN A 182 -11.70 10.83 -15.94
C ASN A 182 -10.46 11.00 -15.07
N GLN A 183 -9.63 11.99 -15.38
CA GLN A 183 -8.35 12.22 -14.70
C GLN A 183 -8.51 12.44 -13.19
N ALA A 184 -9.59 13.07 -12.74
CA ALA A 184 -9.81 13.32 -11.33
C ALA A 184 -10.11 12.03 -10.54
N ASP A 185 -10.83 11.10 -11.15
CA ASP A 185 -11.12 9.80 -10.51
C ASP A 185 -9.88 8.89 -10.53
N LEU A 186 -9.08 8.91 -11.60
CA LEU A 186 -7.79 8.22 -11.65
C LEU A 186 -6.84 8.73 -10.57
N GLN A 187 -6.78 10.05 -10.37
CA GLN A 187 -5.95 10.65 -9.32
C GLN A 187 -6.41 10.22 -7.92
N LYS A 188 -7.72 10.22 -7.65
CA LYS A 188 -8.27 9.76 -6.37
C LYS A 188 -7.99 8.26 -6.14
N LEU A 189 -8.18 7.43 -7.18
CA LEU A 189 -7.89 6.01 -7.11
C LEU A 189 -6.42 5.77 -6.77
N TYR A 190 -5.52 6.42 -7.52
CA TYR A 190 -4.08 6.35 -7.27
C TYR A 190 -3.74 6.75 -5.82
N GLU A 191 -4.20 7.92 -5.37
CA GLU A 191 -3.92 8.41 -4.03
C GLU A 191 -4.49 7.47 -2.95
N TYR A 192 -5.69 6.96 -3.14
CA TYR A 192 -6.31 5.99 -2.23
C TYR A 192 -5.46 4.71 -2.08
N LEU A 193 -5.10 4.08 -3.20
CA LEU A 193 -4.30 2.85 -3.21
C LEU A 193 -2.92 3.09 -2.58
N ALA A 194 -2.25 4.19 -2.99
CA ALA A 194 -0.94 4.58 -2.52
C ALA A 194 -0.92 4.84 -1.01
N MET A 195 -1.84 5.68 -0.53
CA MET A 195 -1.91 6.06 0.88
C MET A 195 -2.27 4.88 1.76
N THR A 196 -3.30 4.12 1.39
CA THR A 196 -3.78 2.99 2.19
C THR A 196 -2.74 1.87 2.23
N GLY A 197 -2.14 1.50 1.09
CA GLY A 197 -1.13 0.46 1.03
C GLY A 197 0.10 0.79 1.86
N ASN A 198 0.69 1.96 1.66
CA ASN A 198 1.88 2.36 2.40
C ASN A 198 1.59 2.59 3.90
N TRP A 199 0.39 3.06 4.26
CA TRP A 199 -0.02 3.12 5.66
C TRP A 199 -0.08 1.73 6.31
N MET A 200 -0.64 0.72 5.62
CA MET A 200 -0.70 -0.65 6.13
C MET A 200 0.70 -1.27 6.33
N VAL A 201 1.68 -0.93 5.49
CA VAL A 201 3.09 -1.33 5.69
C VAL A 201 3.65 -0.81 7.02
N MET A 202 3.23 0.35 7.49
CA MET A 202 3.74 0.92 8.75
C MET A 202 3.42 0.05 9.97
N PHE A 203 2.41 -0.83 9.92
CA PHE A 203 2.12 -1.77 11.00
C PHE A 203 3.17 -2.87 11.18
N GLN A 204 4.05 -3.13 10.20
CA GLN A 204 5.15 -4.09 10.35
C GLN A 204 5.96 -3.85 11.63
N ASP A 205 6.24 -2.59 11.94
CA ASP A 205 6.97 -2.25 13.16
C ASP A 205 6.15 -2.38 14.43
N THR A 206 4.84 -2.23 14.33
CA THR A 206 3.93 -2.52 15.43
C THR A 206 4.01 -4.01 15.78
N PHE A 207 3.98 -4.87 14.77
CA PHE A 207 4.11 -6.33 14.98
C PHE A 207 5.47 -6.72 15.55
N LYS A 208 6.56 -6.09 15.11
CA LYS A 208 7.91 -6.32 15.66
C LYS A 208 8.03 -5.99 17.17
N LYS A 209 7.18 -5.12 17.69
CA LYS A 209 7.16 -4.74 19.10
C LYS A 209 6.31 -5.63 19.99
N GLY A 210 5.65 -6.65 19.40
CA GLY A 210 4.80 -7.58 20.11
C GLY A 210 3.50 -6.91 20.62
N PRO A 211 2.60 -6.52 19.70
CA PRO A 211 1.31 -5.93 20.06
C PRO A 211 0.44 -6.94 20.80
N ASP A 212 -0.53 -6.44 21.58
CA ASP A 212 -1.52 -7.31 22.19
C ASP A 212 -2.43 -7.96 21.13
N GLN A 213 -3.09 -9.07 21.50
CA GLN A 213 -3.92 -9.86 20.60
C GLN A 213 -5.11 -9.05 20.03
N LYS A 214 -5.64 -8.09 20.76
CA LYS A 214 -6.74 -7.23 20.30
C LYS A 214 -6.27 -6.35 19.15
N MET A 215 -5.08 -5.77 19.27
CA MET A 215 -4.47 -4.95 18.23
C MET A 215 -4.18 -5.77 16.97
N VAL A 216 -3.61 -6.97 17.12
CA VAL A 216 -3.39 -7.92 16.01
C VAL A 216 -4.71 -8.19 15.27
N THR A 217 -5.76 -8.55 16.01
CA THR A 217 -7.08 -8.84 15.45
C THR A 217 -7.65 -7.63 14.71
N ASN A 218 -7.55 -6.43 15.28
CA ASN A 218 -8.06 -5.21 14.64
C ASN A 218 -7.33 -4.89 13.32
N ILE A 219 -6.00 -5.01 13.30
CA ILE A 219 -5.19 -4.79 12.08
C ILE A 219 -5.58 -5.82 10.99
N LYS A 220 -5.71 -7.09 11.35
CA LYS A 220 -6.12 -8.16 10.41
C LYS A 220 -7.53 -7.94 9.85
N ASN A 221 -8.48 -7.54 10.69
CA ASN A 221 -9.84 -7.22 10.25
C ASN A 221 -9.84 -6.02 9.29
N MET A 222 -9.11 -4.97 9.61
CA MET A 222 -8.98 -3.80 8.74
C MET A 222 -8.37 -4.18 7.38
N ALA A 223 -7.32 -5.00 7.36
CA ALA A 223 -6.73 -5.51 6.11
C ALA A 223 -7.77 -6.29 5.28
N ARG A 224 -8.55 -7.18 5.91
CA ARG A 224 -9.63 -7.93 5.27
C ARG A 224 -10.68 -7.01 4.67
N GLU A 225 -11.19 -6.05 5.44
CA GLU A 225 -12.21 -5.12 5.01
C GLU A 225 -11.75 -4.25 3.84
N LEU A 226 -10.54 -3.71 3.89
CA LEU A 226 -9.96 -2.90 2.83
C LEU A 226 -9.84 -3.69 1.51
N LEU A 227 -9.33 -4.92 1.55
CA LEU A 227 -9.21 -5.74 0.35
C LEU A 227 -10.57 -6.14 -0.22
N GLN A 228 -11.50 -6.55 0.67
CA GLN A 228 -12.85 -6.91 0.28
C GLN A 228 -13.61 -5.72 -0.32
N ALA A 229 -13.46 -4.52 0.26
CA ALA A 229 -14.08 -3.31 -0.26
C ALA A 229 -13.53 -2.91 -1.63
N SER A 230 -12.19 -3.01 -1.83
CA SER A 230 -11.51 -2.52 -3.02
C SER A 230 -11.55 -3.50 -4.19
N PHE A 231 -11.38 -4.80 -3.92
CA PHE A 231 -11.18 -5.83 -4.97
C PHE A 231 -12.15 -6.99 -4.90
N LYS A 232 -13.07 -7.01 -3.94
CA LYS A 232 -14.02 -8.13 -3.69
C LYS A 232 -13.32 -9.48 -3.42
N ILE A 233 -12.09 -9.43 -2.93
CA ILE A 233 -11.24 -10.61 -2.67
C ILE A 233 -11.17 -10.87 -1.18
N ASP A 234 -11.20 -12.16 -0.83
CA ASP A 234 -10.85 -12.61 0.50
C ASP A 234 -9.34 -12.54 0.70
N VAL A 235 -8.91 -11.83 1.74
CA VAL A 235 -7.49 -11.64 2.07
C VAL A 235 -6.77 -12.97 2.32
N GLU A 236 -7.48 -14.01 2.77
CA GLU A 236 -6.92 -15.36 2.99
C GLU A 236 -6.43 -16.01 1.70
N LYS A 237 -6.99 -15.60 0.56
CA LYS A 237 -6.57 -16.08 -0.76
C LYS A 237 -5.37 -15.33 -1.33
N LEU A 238 -5.07 -14.13 -0.80
CA LEU A 238 -3.96 -13.32 -1.27
C LEU A 238 -2.64 -13.86 -0.72
N HIS A 239 -1.76 -14.31 -1.59
CA HIS A 239 -0.43 -14.77 -1.23
C HIS A 239 0.65 -14.03 -2.02
N ILE A 240 1.70 -13.59 -1.31
CA ILE A 240 2.91 -12.99 -1.91
C ILE A 240 4.11 -13.78 -1.42
N SER A 241 4.85 -14.40 -2.35
CA SER A 241 6.04 -15.17 -2.01
C SER A 241 7.22 -14.28 -1.62
N GLN A 242 8.28 -14.87 -1.07
CA GLN A 242 9.52 -14.17 -0.74
C GLN A 242 10.20 -13.57 -2.00
N GLU A 243 9.97 -14.14 -3.18
CA GLU A 243 10.44 -13.63 -4.47
C GLU A 243 9.58 -12.50 -5.03
N GLY A 244 8.54 -12.06 -4.30
CA GLY A 244 7.63 -11.01 -4.73
C GLY A 244 6.59 -11.49 -5.76
N GLN A 245 6.30 -12.81 -5.81
CA GLN A 245 5.29 -13.35 -6.71
C GLN A 245 3.91 -13.32 -6.04
N LEU A 246 2.97 -12.68 -6.71
CA LEU A 246 1.57 -12.62 -6.33
C LEU A 246 0.85 -13.86 -6.85
N SER A 247 0.06 -14.49 -6.00
CA SER A 247 -0.84 -15.59 -6.37
C SER A 247 -2.13 -15.54 -5.57
N MET A 248 -3.18 -16.14 -6.13
CA MET A 248 -4.47 -16.34 -5.47
C MET A 248 -4.63 -17.84 -5.20
N LEU A 249 -4.84 -18.23 -3.94
CA LEU A 249 -5.03 -19.61 -3.50
C LEU A 249 -6.50 -20.02 -3.52
#